data_379b29c10b4cb6f5e2e98695043942c7
#
_entry.id   379b29c10b4cb6f5e2e98695043942c7
#
_cell.length_a   1.000
_cell.length_b   1.000
_cell.length_c   1.000
_cell.angle_alpha   90.00
_cell.angle_beta   90.00
_cell.angle_gamma   90.00
#
_symmetry.space_group_name_H-M   'P 1'
#
loop_
_entity.id
_entity.type
_entity.pdbx_description
1 polymer ?
#
loop_
_entity_poly.entity_id
_entity_poly.type
_entity_poly.pdbx_seq_one_letter_code
_entity_poly.pdbx_strand_id
1 'polypeptide(L)'
;MSAPSGPGGPGWTRRAAGSAVLLFFVLSGGLWLGSVLSWQLAQPEFVVVLLALAAFFPLAWLAVGMRTRPVWALQVREEPTRVADAVIEAVRDRHPTRASPADVGRAGLFRGCDPVLRVEEPLCFIGIFRSPINASTTVLLIPRSKNRESMDRLRAAIRASVLPSA
;
A
#
# COMPACT_ATOMS: atom_id res chain seq x y z
N MET A 1 23.68 1.20 7.92
CA MET A 1 23.28 2.28 8.84
C MET A 1 22.15 3.03 8.16
N SER A 2 20.91 2.81 8.62
CA SER A 2 19.73 3.50 8.08
C SER A 2 19.68 4.88 8.73
N ALA A 3 19.81 5.94 7.94
CA ALA A 3 19.64 7.30 8.43
C ALA A 3 18.22 7.46 8.98
N PRO A 4 18.05 8.01 10.21
CA PRO A 4 16.74 8.32 10.74
C PRO A 4 16.11 9.41 9.87
N SER A 5 14.92 9.13 9.33
CA SER A 5 14.08 10.14 8.71
C SER A 5 13.74 11.18 9.78
N GLY A 6 14.33 12.37 9.65
CA GLY A 6 14.05 13.50 10.53
C GLY A 6 12.57 13.89 10.50
N PRO A 7 12.06 14.52 11.57
CA PRO A 7 10.65 14.90 11.68
C PRO A 7 10.34 16.02 10.68
N GLY A 8 9.55 15.71 9.65
CA GLY A 8 8.91 16.73 8.81
C GLY A 8 9.06 16.66 7.30
N GLY A 9 9.88 15.77 6.73
CA GLY A 9 10.00 15.63 5.28
C GLY A 9 9.05 14.55 4.72
N PRO A 10 8.51 14.74 3.48
CA PRO A 10 7.71 13.72 2.84
C PRO A 10 8.56 12.45 2.64
N GLY A 11 8.16 11.39 3.34
CA GLY A 11 8.82 10.10 3.30
C GLY A 11 7.93 9.03 2.67
N TRP A 12 8.54 7.95 2.20
CA TRP A 12 7.78 6.79 1.75
C TRP A 12 6.99 6.20 2.92
N THR A 13 5.68 6.16 2.79
CA THR A 13 4.78 5.51 3.73
C THR A 13 4.36 4.15 3.18
N ARG A 14 4.41 3.14 4.04
CA ARG A 14 3.84 1.83 3.69
C ARG A 14 2.33 1.92 3.84
N ARG A 15 1.60 1.84 2.73
CA ARG A 15 0.15 1.68 2.80
C ARG A 15 -0.16 0.25 3.24
N ALA A 16 -0.57 0.11 4.50
CA ALA A 16 -1.29 -1.08 4.91
C ALA A 16 -2.65 -1.07 4.21
N ALA A 17 -3.25 -2.23 4.03
CA ALA A 17 -4.63 -2.35 3.57
C ALA A 17 -5.59 -1.89 4.71
N GLY A 18 -5.49 -0.61 5.09
CA GLY A 18 -6.05 -0.07 6.33
C GLY A 18 -7.56 -0.28 6.48
N SER A 19 -8.31 -0.16 5.39
CA SER A 19 -9.77 -0.39 5.42
C SER A 19 -10.13 -1.85 5.68
N ALA A 20 -9.37 -2.80 5.10
CA ALA A 20 -9.59 -4.22 5.34
C ALA A 20 -9.24 -4.61 6.78
N VAL A 21 -8.15 -4.07 7.33
CA VAL A 21 -7.75 -4.28 8.74
C VAL A 21 -8.85 -3.82 9.68
N LEU A 22 -9.34 -2.59 9.50
CA LEU A 22 -10.41 -2.05 10.32
C LEU A 22 -11.68 -2.91 10.23
N LEU A 23 -12.07 -3.33 9.01
CA LEU A 23 -13.22 -4.19 8.79
C LEU A 23 -13.07 -5.53 9.53
N PHE A 24 -11.91 -6.19 9.45
CA PHE A 24 -11.67 -7.45 10.15
C PHE A 24 -11.74 -7.29 11.68
N PHE A 25 -11.20 -6.20 12.23
CA PHE A 25 -11.29 -5.92 13.67
C PHE A 25 -12.72 -5.64 14.12
N VAL A 26 -13.49 -4.87 13.34
CA VAL A 26 -14.90 -4.59 13.63
C VAL A 26 -15.74 -5.87 13.59
N LEU A 27 -15.54 -6.70 12.56
CA LEU A 27 -16.24 -7.98 12.45
C LEU A 27 -15.88 -8.95 13.60
N SER A 28 -14.58 -9.08 13.93
CA SER A 28 -14.14 -9.91 15.05
C SER A 28 -14.71 -9.42 16.39
N GLY A 29 -14.70 -8.11 16.62
CA GLY A 29 -15.26 -7.51 17.82
C GLY A 29 -16.77 -7.72 17.93
N GLY A 30 -17.49 -7.55 16.82
CA GLY A 30 -18.93 -7.79 16.75
C GLY A 30 -19.30 -9.25 17.04
N LEU A 31 -18.55 -10.20 16.49
CA LEU A 31 -18.75 -11.63 16.74
C LEU A 31 -18.42 -12.00 18.21
N TRP A 32 -17.38 -11.39 18.78
CA TRP A 32 -17.05 -11.60 20.19
C TRP A 32 -18.14 -11.07 21.10
N LEU A 33 -18.64 -9.85 20.86
CA LEU A 33 -19.79 -9.30 21.61
C LEU A 33 -21.04 -10.18 21.45
N GLY A 34 -21.31 -10.66 20.24
CA GLY A 34 -22.42 -11.59 19.99
C GLY A 34 -22.29 -12.87 20.78
N SER A 35 -21.07 -13.41 20.93
CA SER A 35 -20.85 -14.63 21.72
C SER A 35 -21.11 -14.41 23.22
N VAL A 36 -20.69 -13.25 23.76
CA VAL A 36 -20.95 -12.89 25.17
C VAL A 36 -22.46 -12.75 25.40
N LEU A 37 -23.18 -12.11 24.49
CA LEU A 37 -24.62 -11.94 24.57
C LEU A 37 -25.35 -13.28 24.47
N SER A 38 -24.94 -14.18 23.56
CA SER A 38 -25.50 -15.51 23.42
C SER A 38 -25.30 -16.37 24.69
N TRP A 39 -24.18 -16.22 25.37
CA TRP A 39 -23.93 -16.86 26.64
C TRP A 39 -24.91 -16.38 27.71
N GLN A 40 -25.18 -15.07 27.80
CA GLN A 40 -26.14 -14.52 28.76
C GLN A 40 -27.58 -14.93 28.45
N LEU A 41 -27.91 -15.18 27.18
CA LEU A 41 -29.22 -15.63 26.74
C LEU A 41 -29.40 -17.15 26.86
N ALA A 42 -28.47 -17.87 27.51
CA ALA A 42 -28.47 -19.32 27.71
C ALA A 42 -28.54 -20.14 26.40
N GLN A 43 -27.89 -19.64 25.33
CA GLN A 43 -27.77 -20.33 24.04
C GLN A 43 -26.30 -20.72 23.76
N PRO A 44 -25.74 -21.70 24.50
CA PRO A 44 -24.31 -22.01 24.45
C PRO A 44 -23.84 -22.55 23.10
N GLU A 45 -24.72 -23.15 22.33
CA GLU A 45 -24.41 -23.68 20.98
C GLU A 45 -23.93 -22.61 20.02
N PHE A 46 -24.48 -21.42 20.09
CA PHE A 46 -24.06 -20.30 19.24
C PHE A 46 -22.74 -19.67 19.71
N VAL A 47 -22.39 -19.79 20.98
CA VAL A 47 -21.16 -19.22 21.54
C VAL A 47 -19.93 -19.82 20.87
N VAL A 48 -19.88 -21.13 20.69
CA VAL A 48 -18.75 -21.83 20.08
C VAL A 48 -18.59 -21.39 18.61
N VAL A 49 -19.69 -21.30 17.87
CA VAL A 49 -19.67 -20.89 16.45
C VAL A 49 -19.21 -19.44 16.32
N LEU A 50 -19.73 -18.54 17.16
CA LEU A 50 -19.37 -17.12 17.13
C LEU A 50 -17.91 -16.88 17.52
N LEU A 51 -17.40 -17.61 18.53
CA LEU A 51 -15.99 -17.55 18.92
C LEU A 51 -15.06 -18.09 17.83
N ALA A 52 -15.45 -19.21 17.20
CA ALA A 52 -14.70 -19.76 16.07
C ALA A 52 -14.60 -18.76 14.90
N LEU A 53 -15.73 -18.10 14.56
CA LEU A 53 -15.75 -17.06 13.54
C LEU A 53 -14.94 -15.83 13.95
N ALA A 54 -15.03 -15.40 15.21
CA ALA A 54 -14.26 -14.27 15.74
C ALA A 54 -12.74 -14.51 15.65
N ALA A 55 -12.29 -15.75 15.85
CA ALA A 55 -10.88 -16.13 15.69
C ALA A 55 -10.49 -16.29 14.21
N PHE A 56 -11.41 -16.76 13.37
CA PHE A 56 -11.14 -16.99 11.94
C PHE A 56 -10.74 -15.71 11.19
N PHE A 57 -11.45 -14.61 11.43
CA PHE A 57 -11.20 -13.36 10.70
C PHE A 57 -9.79 -12.79 10.92
N PRO A 58 -9.28 -12.62 12.14
CA PRO A 58 -7.91 -12.13 12.33
C PRO A 58 -6.84 -13.10 11.81
N LEU A 59 -7.08 -14.42 11.91
CA LEU A 59 -6.17 -15.42 11.35
C LEU A 59 -6.14 -15.38 9.81
N ALA A 60 -7.30 -15.30 9.17
CA ALA A 60 -7.40 -15.15 7.73
C ALA A 60 -6.73 -13.85 7.26
N TRP A 61 -6.94 -12.76 7.97
CA TRP A 61 -6.27 -11.49 7.67
C TRP A 61 -4.76 -11.59 7.82
N LEU A 62 -4.26 -12.22 8.89
CA LEU A 62 -2.83 -12.44 9.09
C LEU A 62 -2.22 -13.23 7.92
N ALA A 63 -2.89 -14.32 7.52
CA ALA A 63 -2.45 -15.15 6.39
C ALA A 63 -2.44 -14.37 5.06
N VAL A 64 -3.46 -13.55 4.79
CA VAL A 64 -3.53 -12.70 3.61
C VAL A 64 -2.48 -11.57 3.70
N GLY A 65 -2.34 -10.95 4.87
CA GLY A 65 -1.37 -9.87 5.12
C GLY A 65 0.07 -10.31 4.91
N MET A 66 0.42 -11.54 5.32
CA MET A 66 1.75 -12.11 5.07
C MET A 66 2.02 -12.38 3.58
N ARG A 67 0.98 -12.63 2.79
CA ARG A 67 1.08 -12.89 1.35
C ARG A 67 0.99 -11.63 0.50
N THR A 68 0.45 -10.53 1.03
CA THR A 68 0.32 -9.29 0.27
C THR A 68 1.63 -8.52 0.26
N ARG A 69 2.08 -8.17 -0.95
CA ARG A 69 3.26 -7.32 -1.12
C ARG A 69 2.97 -5.91 -0.64
N PRO A 70 3.92 -5.25 0.02
CA PRO A 70 3.72 -3.89 0.50
C PRO A 70 3.47 -2.93 -0.67
N VAL A 71 2.58 -1.98 -0.46
CA VAL A 71 2.39 -0.83 -1.33
C VAL A 71 3.06 0.36 -0.67
N TRP A 72 3.96 1.00 -1.38
CA TRP A 72 4.63 2.20 -0.92
C TRP A 72 4.00 3.42 -1.55
N ALA A 73 3.81 4.48 -0.79
CA ALA A 73 3.27 5.75 -1.26
C ALA A 73 4.19 6.90 -0.84
N LEU A 74 4.49 7.77 -1.77
CA LEU A 74 5.19 9.03 -1.56
C LEU A 74 4.23 10.16 -1.91
N GLN A 75 3.97 11.07 -0.99
CA GLN A 75 3.13 12.24 -1.23
C GLN A 75 4.00 13.48 -1.38
N VAL A 76 3.73 14.25 -2.43
CA VAL A 76 4.49 15.45 -2.77
C VAL A 76 3.52 16.58 -3.10
N ARG A 77 3.84 17.80 -2.70
CA ARG A 77 3.06 19.01 -3.01
C ARG A 77 3.50 19.66 -4.31
N GLU A 78 3.62 18.86 -5.34
CA GLU A 78 4.04 19.29 -6.68
C GLU A 78 3.00 18.86 -7.71
N GLU A 79 3.06 19.46 -8.88
CA GLU A 79 2.16 19.16 -9.98
C GLU A 79 2.38 17.74 -10.53
N PRO A 80 1.32 16.98 -10.89
CA PRO A 80 1.44 15.59 -11.35
C PRO A 80 2.36 15.41 -12.56
N THR A 81 2.32 16.33 -13.50
CA THR A 81 3.17 16.32 -14.71
C THR A 81 4.64 16.39 -14.34
N ARG A 82 5.01 17.36 -13.49
CA ARG A 82 6.38 17.53 -13.01
C ARG A 82 6.89 16.32 -12.22
N VAL A 83 6.04 15.77 -11.38
CA VAL A 83 6.37 14.55 -10.62
C VAL A 83 6.51 13.35 -11.56
N ALA A 84 5.67 13.25 -12.60
CA ALA A 84 5.76 12.19 -13.59
C ALA A 84 7.09 12.26 -14.36
N ASP A 85 7.46 13.44 -14.84
CA ASP A 85 8.71 13.65 -15.57
C ASP A 85 9.93 13.32 -14.67
N ALA A 86 9.93 13.79 -13.42
CA ALA A 86 10.98 13.50 -12.46
C ALA A 86 11.09 11.99 -12.16
N VAL A 87 9.97 11.29 -12.04
CA VAL A 87 9.95 9.83 -11.82
C VAL A 87 10.45 9.10 -13.07
N ILE A 88 10.00 9.49 -14.27
CA ILE A 88 10.45 8.89 -15.53
C ILE A 88 11.97 9.04 -15.68
N GLU A 89 12.49 10.23 -15.41
CA GLU A 89 13.93 10.46 -15.45
C GLU A 89 14.70 9.62 -14.42
N ALA A 90 14.18 9.51 -13.19
CA ALA A 90 14.80 8.69 -12.13
C ALA A 90 14.87 7.19 -12.45
N VAL A 91 13.99 6.72 -13.33
CA VAL A 91 13.94 5.30 -13.73
C VAL A 91 14.39 5.07 -15.17
N ARG A 92 14.85 6.08 -15.87
CA ARG A 92 15.21 6.04 -17.29
C ARG A 92 16.16 4.91 -17.64
N ASP A 93 17.21 4.75 -16.84
CA ASP A 93 18.24 3.70 -17.03
C ASP A 93 17.72 2.28 -16.82
N ARG A 94 16.47 2.14 -16.36
CA ARG A 94 15.83 0.87 -16.01
C ARG A 94 14.74 0.46 -17.00
N HIS A 95 14.74 1.06 -18.19
CA HIS A 95 13.83 0.77 -19.29
C HIS A 95 12.34 0.77 -18.86
N PRO A 96 11.82 1.91 -18.37
CA PRO A 96 10.42 1.99 -17.97
C PRO A 96 9.53 1.85 -19.21
N THR A 97 8.52 0.98 -19.11
CA THR A 97 7.49 0.82 -20.12
C THR A 97 6.14 1.30 -19.58
N ARG A 98 5.32 1.89 -20.44
CA ARG A 98 3.97 2.28 -20.03
C ARG A 98 3.11 1.02 -19.88
N ALA A 99 2.41 0.91 -18.76
CA ALA A 99 1.58 -0.23 -18.43
C ALA A 99 0.12 0.20 -18.23
N SER A 100 -0.79 -0.72 -18.44
CA SER A 100 -2.19 -0.51 -18.07
C SER A 100 -2.40 -0.77 -16.58
N PRO A 101 -3.33 -0.07 -15.91
CA PRO A 101 -3.75 -0.45 -14.56
C PRO A 101 -4.19 -1.92 -14.42
N ALA A 102 -4.72 -2.51 -15.50
CA ALA A 102 -5.11 -3.92 -15.55
C ALA A 102 -3.90 -4.87 -15.42
N ASP A 103 -2.74 -4.51 -15.97
CA ASP A 103 -1.52 -5.33 -15.96
C ASP A 103 -0.92 -5.48 -14.55
N VAL A 104 -1.28 -4.57 -13.66
CA VAL A 104 -0.77 -4.56 -12.29
C VAL A 104 -1.33 -5.73 -11.46
N GLY A 105 -2.43 -6.37 -11.87
CA GLY A 105 -3.12 -7.41 -11.11
C GLY A 105 -3.77 -6.88 -9.80
N ARG A 106 -3.76 -5.57 -9.60
CA ARG A 106 -4.40 -4.82 -8.52
C ARG A 106 -4.94 -3.51 -9.09
N ALA A 107 -5.72 -3.63 -10.15
CA ALA A 107 -6.24 -2.50 -10.92
C ALA A 107 -6.93 -1.43 -10.05
N GLY A 108 -7.58 -1.83 -8.96
CA GLY A 108 -8.23 -0.89 -8.04
C GLY A 108 -7.28 0.09 -7.35
N LEU A 109 -6.01 -0.29 -7.10
CA LEU A 109 -5.01 0.59 -6.48
C LEU A 109 -4.44 1.62 -7.45
N PHE A 110 -4.45 1.31 -8.74
CA PHE A 110 -3.94 2.18 -9.82
C PHE A 110 -5.06 2.86 -10.61
N ARG A 111 -6.30 2.74 -10.13
CA ARG A 111 -7.43 3.42 -10.74
C ARG A 111 -7.24 4.93 -10.60
N GLY A 112 -7.22 5.62 -11.74
CA GLY A 112 -6.95 7.06 -11.79
C GLY A 112 -5.46 7.44 -11.72
N CYS A 113 -4.54 6.49 -11.79
CA CYS A 113 -3.13 6.78 -12.01
C CYS A 113 -2.86 7.02 -13.50
N ASP A 114 -2.17 8.11 -13.80
CA ASP A 114 -1.62 8.41 -15.12
C ASP A 114 -0.34 9.25 -14.94
N PRO A 115 0.83 8.76 -15.37
CA PRO A 115 1.08 7.46 -16.00
C PRO A 115 1.16 6.28 -15.01
N VAL A 116 0.98 5.06 -15.55
CA VAL A 116 1.38 3.82 -14.91
C VAL A 116 2.61 3.29 -15.64
N LEU A 117 3.70 3.07 -14.90
CA LEU A 117 4.98 2.60 -15.43
C LEU A 117 5.29 1.20 -14.89
N ARG A 118 5.80 0.36 -15.76
CA ARG A 118 6.41 -0.92 -15.40
C ARG A 118 7.92 -0.78 -15.53
N VAL A 119 8.64 -1.10 -14.48
CA VAL A 119 10.11 -1.12 -14.44
C VAL A 119 10.54 -2.58 -14.32
N GLU A 120 11.51 -2.99 -15.15
CA GLU A 120 11.94 -4.39 -15.19
C GLU A 120 12.99 -4.72 -14.10
N GLU A 121 13.89 -3.77 -13.83
CA GLU A 121 14.98 -3.98 -12.86
C GLU A 121 15.05 -2.85 -11.82
N PRO A 122 14.57 -3.13 -10.59
CA PRO A 122 13.83 -4.29 -10.10
C PRO A 122 12.38 -4.29 -10.61
N LEU A 123 11.83 -5.48 -10.90
CA LEU A 123 10.45 -5.56 -11.39
C LEU A 123 9.48 -4.93 -10.40
N CYS A 124 8.84 -3.84 -10.82
CA CYS A 124 7.86 -3.11 -10.03
C CYS A 124 6.92 -2.30 -10.92
N PHE A 125 5.81 -1.86 -10.34
CA PHE A 125 4.88 -0.93 -10.96
C PHE A 125 4.87 0.38 -10.19
N ILE A 126 4.89 1.49 -10.93
CA ILE A 126 4.82 2.84 -10.38
C ILE A 126 3.59 3.52 -10.98
N GLY A 127 2.73 4.08 -10.13
CA GLY A 127 1.56 4.83 -10.55
C GLY A 127 1.59 6.23 -9.95
N ILE A 128 1.19 7.22 -10.71
CA ILE A 128 1.17 8.61 -10.27
C ILE A 128 -0.28 9.10 -10.39
N PHE A 129 -0.79 9.73 -9.33
CA PHE A 129 -2.11 10.32 -9.36
C PHE A 129 -2.18 11.57 -8.47
N ARG A 130 -3.09 12.47 -8.84
CA ARG A 130 -3.42 13.62 -8.00
C ARG A 130 -4.45 13.22 -6.96
N SER A 131 -4.15 13.52 -5.71
CA SER A 131 -5.12 13.32 -4.63
C SER A 131 -6.22 14.39 -4.73
N PRO A 132 -7.50 14.01 -4.81
CA PRO A 132 -8.59 14.99 -4.88
C PRO A 132 -8.78 15.77 -3.59
N ILE A 133 -8.25 15.24 -2.47
CA ILE A 133 -8.50 15.82 -1.13
C ILE A 133 -7.48 16.90 -0.79
N ASN A 134 -6.20 16.71 -1.14
CA ASN A 134 -5.10 17.55 -0.60
C ASN A 134 -4.33 18.31 -1.68
N ALA A 135 -4.79 18.32 -2.93
CA ALA A 135 -4.06 18.88 -4.08
C ALA A 135 -2.60 18.37 -4.19
N SER A 136 -2.28 17.25 -3.53
CA SER A 136 -0.96 16.63 -3.55
C SER A 136 -0.90 15.54 -4.61
N THR A 137 0.28 15.34 -5.19
CA THR A 137 0.59 14.23 -6.07
C THR A 137 1.08 13.05 -5.25
N THR A 138 0.54 11.88 -5.51
CA THR A 138 0.96 10.64 -4.85
C THR A 138 1.61 9.71 -5.86
N VAL A 139 2.83 9.28 -5.55
CA VAL A 139 3.54 8.23 -6.28
C VAL A 139 3.33 6.92 -5.54
N LEU A 140 2.70 5.95 -6.20
CA LEU A 140 2.51 4.60 -5.69
C LEU A 140 3.56 3.67 -6.28
N LEU A 141 4.13 2.79 -5.45
CA LEU A 141 5.09 1.79 -5.88
C LEU A 141 4.70 0.42 -5.34
N ILE A 142 4.51 -0.53 -6.26
CA ILE A 142 4.22 -1.94 -5.94
C ILE A 142 5.40 -2.79 -6.37
N PRO A 143 6.21 -3.33 -5.44
CA PRO A 143 7.31 -4.22 -5.79
C PRO A 143 6.78 -5.57 -6.26
N ARG A 144 7.36 -6.09 -7.31
CA ARG A 144 7.19 -7.47 -7.78
C ARG A 144 8.46 -8.30 -7.56
N SER A 145 9.61 -7.62 -7.45
CA SER A 145 10.88 -8.23 -7.09
C SER A 145 10.96 -8.57 -5.60
N LYS A 146 11.72 -9.62 -5.27
CA LYS A 146 12.09 -9.97 -3.89
C LYS A 146 13.36 -9.26 -3.42
N ASN A 147 14.10 -8.65 -4.34
CA ASN A 147 15.34 -7.95 -4.03
C ASN A 147 15.05 -6.62 -3.32
N ARG A 148 15.21 -6.63 -2.01
CA ARG A 148 14.94 -5.45 -1.15
C ARG A 148 15.93 -4.32 -1.43
N GLU A 149 17.20 -4.64 -1.59
CA GLU A 149 18.24 -3.64 -1.78
C GLU A 149 18.03 -2.82 -3.06
N SER A 150 17.74 -3.50 -4.19
CA SER A 150 17.43 -2.82 -5.45
C SER A 150 16.16 -1.97 -5.35
N MET A 151 15.16 -2.42 -4.58
CA MET A 151 13.95 -1.64 -4.33
C MET A 151 14.21 -0.42 -3.45
N ASP A 152 15.09 -0.53 -2.47
CA ASP A 152 15.45 0.58 -1.59
C ASP A 152 16.25 1.63 -2.36
N ARG A 153 17.18 1.22 -3.22
CA ARG A 153 17.91 2.11 -4.14
C ARG A 153 16.94 2.83 -5.10
N LEU A 154 15.97 2.10 -5.66
CA LEU A 154 14.95 2.70 -6.53
C LEU A 154 14.11 3.74 -5.78
N ARG A 155 13.65 3.42 -4.57
CA ARG A 155 12.89 4.37 -3.75
C ARG A 155 13.69 5.61 -3.38
N ALA A 156 14.98 5.44 -3.08
CA ALA A 156 15.88 6.55 -2.80
C ALA A 156 16.09 7.45 -4.05
N ALA A 157 16.28 6.85 -5.23
CA ALA A 157 16.43 7.58 -6.48
C ALA A 157 15.17 8.39 -6.82
N ILE A 158 13.98 7.77 -6.76
CA ILE A 158 12.71 8.46 -7.01
C ILE A 158 12.52 9.59 -6.00
N ARG A 159 12.81 9.35 -4.72
CA ARG A 159 12.68 10.37 -3.69
C ARG A 159 13.60 11.57 -3.98
N ALA A 160 14.85 11.32 -4.36
CA ALA A 160 15.82 12.37 -4.63
C ALA A 160 15.43 13.21 -5.84
N SER A 161 14.80 12.61 -6.87
CA SER A 161 14.39 13.35 -8.07
C SER A 161 13.12 14.17 -7.87
N VAL A 162 12.19 13.65 -7.04
CA VAL A 162 10.87 14.28 -6.80
C VAL A 162 10.92 15.32 -5.68
N LEU A 163 11.83 15.17 -4.75
CA LEU A 163 12.07 16.11 -3.65
C LEU A 163 13.44 16.75 -3.88
N PRO A 164 13.49 17.93 -4.51
CA PRO A 164 14.74 18.65 -4.60
C PRO A 164 15.30 18.86 -3.20
N SER A 165 16.60 18.57 -3.04
CA SER A 165 17.35 18.89 -1.82
C SER A 165 17.17 20.36 -1.51
N ALA A 166 16.56 20.65 -0.34
CA ALA A 166 16.51 21.97 0.22
C ALA A 166 17.92 22.43 0.60
#